data_f37fc09a07dd7ceb34f4ac569d1bd347
#
_entry.id   f37fc09a07dd7ceb34f4ac569d1bd347
#
_cell.length_a   1.000
_cell.length_b   1.000
_cell.length_c   1.000
_cell.angle_alpha   90.00
_cell.angle_beta   90.00
_cell.angle_gamma   90.00
#
_symmetry.space_group_name_H-M   'P 1'
#
loop_
_entity.id
_entity.type
_entity.pdbx_description
1 polymer ?
#
loop_
_entity_poly.entity_id
_entity_poly.type
_entity_poly.pdbx_seq_one_letter_code
_entity_poly.pdbx_strand_id
1 'polypeptide(L)'
;CGKGASLKNFLKHLDPKLMNDYIFEKYRKDDKPVQVKYEQPKYFGQGAKSLKELKKVSSLKLDHPVRQWIVERKIPSQYHYLLYYAPKFYQWVNTIIENKFPSLEKDHPRLVIPFFEKNKMFALQGRAFGDENPKYITIKLQDKEKIFGLERVDWKKTVYVCEGPLDSLFVENCVATAQSDLRIPHDSAVLIPDNEPRNREVVKQIKKYIEEDYAVVLWPEYVKEKDINDMIKAGKTRRQIKTIIDEHTYKGVRANLEFSKWSKTNV
;
A
#
# COMPACT_ATOMS: atom_id res chain seq x y z
N CYS A 1 -23.24 -13.45 -48.93
CA CYS A 1 -24.07 -14.19 -47.94
C CYS A 1 -24.26 -13.33 -46.72
N GLY A 2 -25.38 -12.59 -46.67
CA GLY A 2 -25.67 -11.68 -45.57
C GLY A 2 -26.38 -12.40 -44.40
N LYS A 3 -25.62 -12.99 -43.50
CA LYS A 3 -26.14 -13.32 -42.17
C LYS A 3 -25.42 -12.40 -41.16
N GLY A 4 -26.13 -11.35 -40.73
CA GLY A 4 -25.66 -10.49 -39.65
C GLY A 4 -25.53 -11.29 -38.36
N ALA A 5 -24.31 -11.60 -37.97
CA ALA A 5 -24.03 -12.16 -36.66
C ALA A 5 -23.85 -11.02 -35.66
N SER A 6 -24.41 -11.14 -34.45
CA SER A 6 -24.11 -10.18 -33.37
C SER A 6 -22.61 -10.19 -33.06
N LEU A 7 -22.06 -9.07 -32.66
CA LEU A 7 -20.65 -8.95 -32.26
C LEU A 7 -20.21 -10.07 -31.28
N LYS A 8 -21.12 -10.47 -30.39
CA LYS A 8 -20.94 -11.58 -29.46
C LYS A 8 -20.71 -12.91 -30.15
N ASN A 9 -21.49 -13.23 -31.20
CA ASN A 9 -21.34 -14.46 -31.98
C ASN A 9 -20.10 -14.43 -32.87
N PHE A 10 -19.73 -13.27 -33.38
CA PHE A 10 -18.52 -13.07 -34.15
C PHE A 10 -17.24 -13.29 -33.31
N LEU A 11 -17.20 -12.72 -32.12
CA LEU A 11 -16.08 -12.90 -31.18
C LEU A 11 -15.93 -14.35 -30.71
N LYS A 12 -17.06 -15.06 -30.49
CA LYS A 12 -17.07 -16.47 -30.11
C LYS A 12 -16.44 -17.38 -31.17
N HIS A 13 -16.56 -17.01 -32.45
CA HIS A 13 -15.97 -17.78 -33.56
C HIS A 13 -14.52 -17.39 -33.85
N LEU A 14 -14.08 -16.18 -33.50
CA LEU A 14 -12.71 -15.71 -33.71
C LEU A 14 -11.76 -16.22 -32.62
N ASP A 15 -12.09 -16.00 -31.38
CA ASP A 15 -11.29 -16.46 -30.22
C ASP A 15 -12.13 -16.47 -28.95
N PRO A 16 -12.26 -17.65 -28.28
CA PRO A 16 -12.97 -17.75 -27.00
C PRO A 16 -12.43 -16.82 -25.89
N LYS A 17 -11.12 -16.45 -25.94
CA LYS A 17 -10.55 -15.50 -24.99
C LYS A 17 -11.06 -14.09 -25.22
N LEU A 18 -11.08 -13.61 -26.47
CA LEU A 18 -11.65 -12.31 -26.85
C LEU A 18 -13.13 -12.20 -26.48
N MET A 19 -13.86 -13.30 -26.54
CA MET A 19 -15.24 -13.36 -26.10
C MET A 19 -15.36 -13.16 -24.59
N ASN A 20 -14.50 -13.79 -23.80
CA ASN A 20 -14.47 -13.63 -22.35
C ASN A 20 -14.08 -12.21 -21.95
N ASP A 21 -13.09 -11.61 -22.62
CA ASP A 21 -12.66 -10.23 -22.37
C ASP A 21 -13.79 -9.24 -22.72
N TYR A 22 -14.52 -9.46 -23.83
CA TYR A 22 -15.68 -8.64 -24.20
C TYR A 22 -16.83 -8.75 -23.19
N ILE A 23 -17.12 -9.97 -22.70
CA ILE A 23 -18.12 -10.19 -21.65
C ILE A 23 -17.65 -9.47 -20.37
N PHE A 24 -16.40 -9.63 -20.00
CA PHE A 24 -15.80 -9.00 -18.80
C PHE A 24 -15.88 -7.46 -18.87
N GLU A 25 -15.56 -6.85 -20.03
CA GLU A 25 -15.68 -5.40 -20.24
C GLU A 25 -17.14 -4.92 -20.23
N LYS A 26 -18.05 -5.68 -20.82
CA LYS A 26 -19.46 -5.35 -20.86
C LYS A 26 -20.12 -5.38 -19.47
N TYR A 27 -19.82 -6.41 -18.68
CA TYR A 27 -20.27 -6.49 -17.28
C TYR A 27 -19.56 -5.47 -16.37
N ARG A 28 -18.35 -5.04 -16.71
CA ARG A 28 -17.65 -3.97 -16.00
C ARG A 28 -18.27 -2.58 -16.21
N LYS A 29 -18.97 -2.37 -17.35
CA LYS A 29 -19.69 -1.11 -17.64
C LYS A 29 -21.05 -1.04 -16.95
N ASP A 30 -21.64 -2.19 -16.63
CA ASP A 30 -22.92 -2.28 -15.93
C ASP A 30 -22.77 -2.36 -14.39
N ASP A 31 -21.56 -2.53 -13.87
CA ASP A 31 -21.29 -2.37 -12.46
C ASP A 31 -21.41 -0.87 -12.08
N LYS A 32 -22.66 -0.44 -11.85
CA LYS A 32 -22.84 0.68 -10.91
C LYS A 32 -22.06 0.28 -9.67
N PRO A 33 -21.12 1.14 -9.20
CA PRO A 33 -20.37 0.80 -8.00
C PRO A 33 -21.40 0.48 -6.92
N VAL A 34 -21.43 -0.78 -6.50
CA VAL A 34 -22.18 -1.17 -5.32
C VAL A 34 -21.59 -0.30 -4.24
N GLN A 35 -22.35 0.70 -3.79
CA GLN A 35 -21.99 1.49 -2.62
C GLN A 35 -22.11 0.54 -1.43
N VAL A 36 -21.09 -0.28 -1.25
CA VAL A 36 -20.90 -0.98 0.01
C VAL A 36 -20.76 0.14 1.03
N LYS A 37 -21.80 0.39 1.80
CA LYS A 37 -21.72 1.25 2.98
C LYS A 37 -20.80 0.52 3.96
N TYR A 38 -19.50 0.75 3.82
CA TYR A 38 -18.57 0.37 4.87
C TYR A 38 -18.95 1.21 6.09
N GLU A 39 -19.48 0.57 7.12
CA GLU A 39 -19.57 1.21 8.43
C GLU A 39 -18.15 1.61 8.83
N GLN A 40 -17.91 2.91 8.89
CA GLN A 40 -16.58 3.39 9.25
C GLN A 40 -16.31 3.03 10.70
N PRO A 41 -15.19 2.35 11.00
CA PRO A 41 -14.84 2.02 12.37
C PRO A 41 -14.89 3.28 13.25
N LYS A 42 -15.48 3.16 14.43
CA LYS A 42 -15.48 4.24 15.42
C LYS A 42 -14.17 4.18 16.19
N TYR A 43 -13.30 5.15 15.95
CA TYR A 43 -12.03 5.27 16.64
C TYR A 43 -12.17 6.03 17.97
N PHE A 44 -11.43 5.62 19.00
CA PHE A 44 -11.47 6.18 20.35
C PHE A 44 -10.09 6.71 20.78
N GLY A 45 -10.07 7.63 21.79
CA GLY A 45 -8.87 8.19 22.38
C GLY A 45 -8.53 9.61 21.90
N GLN A 46 -7.50 10.22 22.49
CA GLN A 46 -7.09 11.61 22.20
C GLN A 46 -6.75 11.80 20.71
N GLY A 47 -5.97 10.89 20.13
CA GLY A 47 -5.59 10.96 18.73
C GLY A 47 -6.79 10.88 17.76
N ALA A 48 -7.85 10.11 18.11
CA ALA A 48 -9.07 10.03 17.31
C ALA A 48 -9.90 11.31 17.36
N LYS A 49 -9.85 12.06 18.49
CA LYS A 49 -10.48 13.38 18.59
C LYS A 49 -9.81 14.37 17.66
N SER A 50 -8.48 14.42 17.65
CA SER A 50 -7.70 15.31 16.78
C SER A 50 -7.87 15.00 15.30
N LEU A 51 -8.07 13.72 14.90
CA LEU A 51 -8.38 13.37 13.49
C LEU A 51 -9.71 13.97 13.01
N LYS A 52 -10.66 14.28 13.91
CA LYS A 52 -11.93 14.94 13.53
C LYS A 52 -11.73 16.36 13.03
N GLU A 53 -10.62 17.00 13.39
CA GLU A 53 -10.24 18.33 12.93
C GLU A 53 -9.70 18.32 11.48
N LEU A 54 -9.28 17.14 11.00
CA LEU A 54 -8.76 16.96 9.66
C LEU A 54 -9.84 16.47 8.68
N LYS A 55 -9.74 16.92 7.45
CA LYS A 55 -10.59 16.41 6.37
C LYS A 55 -10.08 15.05 5.89
N LYS A 56 -10.98 14.06 5.83
CA LYS A 56 -10.70 12.80 5.14
C LYS A 56 -10.49 13.05 3.65
N VAL A 57 -9.54 12.35 3.04
CA VAL A 57 -9.32 12.43 1.59
C VAL A 57 -10.59 12.07 0.81
N SER A 58 -11.38 11.12 1.31
CA SER A 58 -12.68 10.76 0.70
C SER A 58 -13.71 11.89 0.68
N SER A 59 -13.60 12.87 1.58
CA SER A 59 -14.53 14.02 1.68
C SER A 59 -14.03 15.28 0.95
N LEU A 60 -12.80 15.26 0.41
CA LEU A 60 -12.28 16.35 -0.40
C LEU A 60 -12.97 16.38 -1.76
N LYS A 61 -13.16 17.57 -2.32
CA LYS A 61 -13.66 17.74 -3.70
C LYS A 61 -12.71 17.06 -4.69
N LEU A 62 -13.21 16.62 -5.84
CA LEU A 62 -12.42 15.94 -6.86
C LEU A 62 -11.30 16.81 -7.44
N ASP A 63 -11.50 18.11 -7.51
CA ASP A 63 -10.53 19.11 -7.97
C ASP A 63 -9.51 19.52 -6.90
N HIS A 64 -9.64 19.05 -5.67
CA HIS A 64 -8.69 19.36 -4.60
C HIS A 64 -7.33 18.71 -4.89
N PRO A 65 -6.19 19.44 -4.83
CA PRO A 65 -4.86 18.95 -5.20
C PRO A 65 -4.49 17.63 -4.52
N VAL A 66 -4.79 17.49 -3.24
CA VAL A 66 -4.54 16.25 -2.48
C VAL A 66 -5.35 15.09 -3.01
N ARG A 67 -6.61 15.34 -3.40
CA ARG A 67 -7.46 14.31 -4.00
C ARG A 67 -6.92 13.86 -5.34
N GLN A 68 -6.49 14.80 -6.18
CA GLN A 68 -5.86 14.52 -7.47
C GLN A 68 -4.57 13.72 -7.28
N TRP A 69 -3.69 14.14 -6.35
CA TRP A 69 -2.46 13.40 -6.05
C TRP A 69 -2.70 11.93 -5.62
N ILE A 70 -3.76 11.65 -4.85
CA ILE A 70 -4.15 10.29 -4.47
C ILE A 70 -4.67 9.50 -5.68
N VAL A 71 -5.43 10.14 -6.57
CA VAL A 71 -5.95 9.54 -7.81
C VAL A 71 -4.82 9.24 -8.80
N GLU A 72 -3.87 10.15 -8.98
CA GLU A 72 -2.68 9.95 -9.82
C GLU A 72 -1.82 8.77 -9.34
N ARG A 73 -1.75 8.56 -8.03
CA ARG A 73 -1.12 7.38 -7.43
C ARG A 73 -1.95 6.12 -7.54
N LYS A 74 -3.15 6.22 -8.13
CA LYS A 74 -4.10 5.10 -8.31
C LYS A 74 -4.46 4.39 -6.99
N ILE A 75 -4.36 5.10 -5.84
CA ILE A 75 -4.77 4.54 -4.54
C ILE A 75 -6.25 4.13 -4.63
N PRO A 76 -6.62 2.88 -4.27
CA PRO A 76 -7.99 2.42 -4.39
C PRO A 76 -8.96 3.28 -3.59
N SER A 77 -10.05 3.72 -4.21
CA SER A 77 -11.00 4.68 -3.63
C SER A 77 -11.62 4.19 -2.32
N GLN A 78 -11.76 2.88 -2.18
CA GLN A 78 -12.23 2.23 -0.95
C GLN A 78 -11.36 2.49 0.28
N TYR A 79 -10.11 2.95 0.10
CA TYR A 79 -9.20 3.27 1.20
C TYR A 79 -9.02 4.77 1.44
N HIS A 80 -9.63 5.65 0.63
CA HIS A 80 -9.45 7.09 0.77
C HIS A 80 -9.98 7.63 2.12
N TYR A 81 -10.91 6.92 2.76
CA TYR A 81 -11.42 7.28 4.10
C TYR A 81 -10.41 7.05 5.23
N LEU A 82 -9.36 6.25 4.99
CA LEU A 82 -8.28 5.99 5.95
C LEU A 82 -7.26 7.13 5.99
N LEU A 83 -7.26 7.99 4.98
CA LEU A 83 -6.26 9.01 4.75
C LEU A 83 -6.85 10.39 5.06
N TYR A 84 -6.04 11.25 5.68
CA TYR A 84 -6.48 12.59 6.07
C TYR A 84 -5.53 13.64 5.49
N TYR A 85 -6.04 14.86 5.37
CA TYR A 85 -5.29 16.03 4.92
C TYR A 85 -5.05 16.97 6.08
N ALA A 86 -3.79 17.22 6.43
CA ALA A 86 -3.36 18.24 7.37
C ALA A 86 -2.73 19.40 6.59
N PRO A 87 -3.40 20.56 6.48
CA PRO A 87 -2.83 21.73 5.79
C PRO A 87 -1.64 22.33 6.53
N LYS A 88 -1.58 22.18 7.85
CA LYS A 88 -0.48 22.55 8.74
C LYS A 88 -0.20 21.39 9.67
N PHE A 89 0.73 20.54 9.25
CA PHE A 89 0.97 19.25 9.92
C PHE A 89 1.59 19.43 11.30
N TYR A 90 2.60 20.29 11.44
CA TYR A 90 3.27 20.51 12.74
C TYR A 90 2.32 21.12 13.76
N GLN A 91 1.58 22.14 13.35
CA GLN A 91 0.59 22.80 14.20
C GLN A 91 -0.45 21.79 14.69
N TRP A 92 -0.96 20.95 13.78
CA TRP A 92 -1.94 19.92 14.13
C TRP A 92 -1.35 18.84 15.06
N VAL A 93 -0.11 18.36 14.82
CA VAL A 93 0.54 17.40 15.71
C VAL A 93 0.75 17.95 17.11
N ASN A 94 1.04 19.26 17.24
CA ASN A 94 1.17 19.92 18.53
C ASN A 94 -0.16 19.97 19.34
N THR A 95 -1.31 19.76 18.70
CA THR A 95 -2.58 19.57 19.42
C THR A 95 -2.71 18.18 20.06
N ILE A 96 -1.87 17.21 19.61
CA ILE A 96 -1.85 15.83 20.11
C ILE A 96 -0.73 15.64 21.12
N ILE A 97 0.45 16.16 20.81
CA ILE A 97 1.65 16.09 21.65
C ILE A 97 2.17 17.52 21.78
N GLU A 98 2.02 18.08 22.96
CA GLU A 98 2.45 19.44 23.26
C GLU A 98 3.92 19.67 22.88
N ASN A 99 4.17 20.75 22.15
CA ASN A 99 5.49 21.21 21.74
C ASN A 99 6.34 20.15 20.99
N LYS A 100 5.71 19.22 20.29
CA LYS A 100 6.44 18.20 19.50
C LYS A 100 7.26 18.86 18.39
N PHE A 101 6.76 19.92 17.81
CA PHE A 101 7.44 20.78 16.85
C PHE A 101 7.52 22.22 17.42
N PRO A 102 8.66 22.59 18.04
CA PRO A 102 8.82 23.93 18.65
C PRO A 102 8.79 25.06 17.63
N SER A 103 9.30 24.84 16.41
CA SER A 103 9.23 25.79 15.30
C SER A 103 8.21 25.36 14.26
N LEU A 104 7.40 26.29 13.80
CA LEU A 104 6.40 26.11 12.74
C LEU A 104 6.86 26.71 11.40
N GLU A 105 8.08 27.22 11.27
CA GLU A 105 8.61 27.85 10.06
C GLU A 105 8.60 26.89 8.84
N LYS A 106 8.86 25.61 9.08
CA LYS A 106 8.85 24.56 8.05
C LYS A 106 7.57 23.73 8.04
N ASP A 107 6.48 24.28 8.63
CA ASP A 107 5.22 23.58 8.59
C ASP A 107 4.60 23.67 7.21
N HIS A 108 4.26 22.52 6.63
CA HIS A 108 3.67 22.41 5.32
C HIS A 108 2.60 21.31 5.28
N PRO A 109 1.77 21.29 4.23
CA PRO A 109 0.72 20.29 4.11
C PRO A 109 1.28 18.88 4.03
N ARG A 110 0.62 17.93 4.73
CA ARG A 110 0.95 16.51 4.65
C ARG A 110 -0.29 15.64 4.55
N LEU A 111 -0.14 14.51 3.89
CA LEU A 111 -1.05 13.39 4.01
C LEU A 111 -0.82 12.73 5.37
N VAL A 112 -1.87 12.61 6.17
CA VAL A 112 -1.83 11.91 7.47
C VAL A 112 -2.36 10.50 7.28
N ILE A 113 -1.55 9.53 7.67
CA ILE A 113 -1.83 8.10 7.63
C ILE A 113 -1.83 7.61 9.08
N PRO A 114 -2.99 7.46 9.74
CA PRO A 114 -3.09 7.02 11.12
C PRO A 114 -2.95 5.50 11.23
N PHE A 115 -2.29 5.04 12.29
CA PHE A 115 -2.09 3.63 12.61
C PHE A 115 -2.97 3.27 13.80
N PHE A 116 -3.83 2.27 13.59
CA PHE A 116 -4.82 1.85 14.58
C PHE A 116 -4.60 0.41 15.03
N GLU A 117 -4.89 0.17 16.31
CA GLU A 117 -5.08 -1.15 16.89
C GLU A 117 -6.27 -1.08 17.84
N LYS A 118 -7.22 -2.03 17.74
CA LYS A 118 -8.44 -2.09 18.57
C LYS A 118 -9.15 -0.71 18.64
N ASN A 119 -9.30 -0.08 17.48
CA ASN A 119 -9.90 1.26 17.31
C ASN A 119 -9.18 2.41 18.04
N LYS A 120 -7.96 2.21 18.54
CA LYS A 120 -7.14 3.28 19.14
C LYS A 120 -5.98 3.63 18.22
N MET A 121 -5.81 4.91 17.94
CA MET A 121 -4.65 5.39 17.22
C MET A 121 -3.42 5.34 18.12
N PHE A 122 -2.40 4.58 17.73
CA PHE A 122 -1.14 4.43 18.48
C PHE A 122 0.05 5.10 17.80
N ALA A 123 -0.06 5.39 16.51
CA ALA A 123 0.93 6.14 15.75
C ALA A 123 0.26 6.82 14.55
N LEU A 124 0.98 7.71 13.91
CA LEU A 124 0.60 8.29 12.62
C LEU A 124 1.85 8.59 11.80
N GLN A 125 1.69 8.64 10.49
CA GLN A 125 2.72 9.07 9.57
C GLN A 125 2.23 10.26 8.74
N GLY A 126 3.03 11.33 8.70
CA GLY A 126 2.81 12.50 7.84
C GLY A 126 3.67 12.40 6.60
N ARG A 127 3.08 12.22 5.41
CA ARG A 127 3.78 12.16 4.13
C ARG A 127 3.68 13.48 3.39
N ALA A 128 4.82 14.04 2.99
CA ALA A 128 4.89 15.20 2.12
C ALA A 128 4.33 14.92 0.72
N PHE A 129 3.78 15.93 0.07
CA PHE A 129 3.24 15.80 -1.29
C PHE A 129 4.30 16.06 -2.37
N GLY A 130 5.28 16.89 -2.07
CA GLY A 130 6.40 17.28 -2.94
C GLY A 130 7.75 16.76 -2.43
N ASP A 131 8.77 17.59 -2.61
CA ASP A 131 10.17 17.27 -2.30
C ASP A 131 10.61 17.71 -0.90
N GLU A 132 9.63 18.03 -0.03
CA GLU A 132 9.92 18.44 1.35
C GLU A 132 10.64 17.33 2.12
N ASN A 133 11.71 17.74 2.81
CA ASN A 133 12.51 16.83 3.63
C ASN A 133 12.27 17.08 5.12
N PRO A 134 12.00 16.03 5.93
CA PRO A 134 11.89 14.62 5.52
C PRO A 134 10.55 14.33 4.79
N LYS A 135 10.62 13.44 3.80
CA LYS A 135 9.44 12.99 3.04
C LYS A 135 8.39 12.33 3.91
N TYR A 136 8.81 11.59 4.92
CA TYR A 136 7.95 10.95 5.91
C TYR A 136 8.34 11.37 7.32
N ILE A 137 7.34 11.69 8.13
CA ILE A 137 7.49 11.95 9.57
C ILE A 137 6.58 11.00 10.30
N THR A 138 7.14 10.12 11.13
CA THR A 138 6.35 9.19 11.94
C THR A 138 6.28 9.66 13.38
N ILE A 139 5.07 9.76 13.93
CA ILE A 139 4.78 10.16 15.30
C ILE A 139 4.23 8.95 16.03
N LYS A 140 4.93 8.50 17.06
CA LYS A 140 4.46 7.46 17.98
C LYS A 140 3.65 8.13 19.10
N LEU A 141 2.47 7.62 19.36
CA LEU A 141 1.63 8.01 20.50
C LEU A 141 1.73 6.98 21.64
N GLN A 142 2.18 5.78 21.31
CA GLN A 142 2.45 4.69 22.24
C GLN A 142 3.78 4.03 21.86
N ASP A 143 4.46 3.43 22.84
CA ASP A 143 5.68 2.67 22.55
C ASP A 143 5.32 1.28 22.01
N LYS A 144 5.06 1.24 20.71
CA LYS A 144 4.72 0.05 19.93
C LYS A 144 5.44 0.09 18.60
N GLU A 145 5.52 -1.07 17.96
CA GLU A 145 5.96 -1.18 16.58
C GLU A 145 5.01 -0.43 15.63
N LYS A 146 5.60 0.22 14.62
CA LYS A 146 4.87 1.07 13.68
C LYS A 146 4.25 0.24 12.55
N ILE A 147 3.27 -0.58 12.85
CA ILE A 147 2.60 -1.41 11.84
C ILE A 147 1.28 -0.77 11.43
N PHE A 148 1.19 -0.38 10.17
CA PHE A 148 -0.04 0.13 9.56
C PHE A 148 -0.90 -1.02 9.05
N GLY A 149 -2.19 -0.95 9.29
CA GLY A 149 -3.16 -1.89 8.71
C GLY A 149 -3.50 -3.08 9.60
N LEU A 150 -3.12 -3.09 10.88
CA LEU A 150 -3.42 -4.18 11.83
C LEU A 150 -4.91 -4.59 11.87
N GLU A 151 -5.83 -3.63 11.69
CA GLU A 151 -7.28 -3.87 11.72
C GLU A 151 -7.87 -4.31 10.37
N ARG A 152 -7.04 -4.35 9.31
CA ARG A 152 -7.48 -4.67 7.94
C ARG A 152 -7.14 -6.09 7.52
N VAL A 153 -6.39 -6.81 8.33
CA VAL A 153 -5.87 -8.14 7.99
C VAL A 153 -6.55 -9.24 8.78
N ASP A 154 -6.76 -10.35 8.11
CA ASP A 154 -7.16 -11.62 8.73
C ASP A 154 -5.88 -12.39 9.12
N TRP A 155 -5.58 -12.37 10.40
CA TRP A 155 -4.39 -13.00 10.97
C TRP A 155 -4.38 -14.53 10.90
N LYS A 156 -5.50 -15.15 10.50
CA LYS A 156 -5.58 -16.60 10.27
C LYS A 156 -5.11 -17.02 8.89
N LYS A 157 -4.84 -16.04 8.02
CA LYS A 157 -4.36 -16.24 6.65
C LYS A 157 -2.93 -15.75 6.52
N THR A 158 -2.31 -16.04 5.38
CA THR A 158 -1.03 -15.43 5.00
C THR A 158 -1.13 -13.91 5.07
N VAL A 159 -0.25 -13.28 5.84
CA VAL A 159 -0.15 -11.83 5.96
C VAL A 159 1.02 -11.36 5.13
N TYR A 160 0.75 -10.46 4.20
CA TYR A 160 1.79 -9.80 3.41
C TYR A 160 2.33 -8.58 4.16
N VAL A 161 3.62 -8.34 4.06
CA VAL A 161 4.28 -7.23 4.77
C VAL A 161 5.13 -6.44 3.79
N CYS A 162 4.87 -5.16 3.65
CA CYS A 162 5.69 -4.23 2.85
C CYS A 162 6.18 -3.05 3.69
N GLU A 163 7.04 -2.20 3.12
CA GLU A 163 7.56 -1.03 3.81
C GLU A 163 6.52 0.09 3.88
N GLY A 164 5.94 0.44 2.74
CA GLY A 164 5.11 1.63 2.57
C GLY A 164 3.64 1.43 2.96
N PRO A 165 3.06 2.26 3.86
CA PRO A 165 1.63 2.21 4.15
C PRO A 165 0.74 2.32 2.89
N LEU A 166 1.11 3.16 1.92
CA LEU A 166 0.34 3.31 0.69
C LEU A 166 0.45 2.07 -0.22
N ASP A 167 1.62 1.41 -0.25
CA ASP A 167 1.84 0.18 -1.02
C ASP A 167 0.98 -0.97 -0.50
N SER A 168 0.83 -1.07 0.82
CA SER A 168 -0.02 -2.07 1.45
C SER A 168 -1.50 -1.99 1.05
N LEU A 169 -1.95 -0.86 0.50
CA LEU A 169 -3.33 -0.68 0.04
C LEU A 169 -3.62 -1.37 -1.31
N PHE A 170 -2.58 -1.82 -2.01
CA PHE A 170 -2.73 -2.50 -3.30
C PHE A 170 -2.73 -4.03 -3.17
N VAL A 171 -2.23 -4.56 -2.06
CA VAL A 171 -2.16 -6.00 -1.78
C VAL A 171 -3.22 -6.39 -0.75
N GLU A 172 -3.94 -7.46 -1.01
CA GLU A 172 -4.92 -7.98 -0.05
C GLU A 172 -4.20 -8.60 1.15
N ASN A 173 -4.80 -8.48 2.33
CA ASN A 173 -4.29 -8.99 3.59
C ASN A 173 -2.85 -8.51 3.88
N CYS A 174 -2.57 -7.23 3.64
CA CYS A 174 -1.24 -6.63 3.76
C CYS A 174 -1.18 -5.57 4.85
N VAL A 175 -0.10 -5.60 5.61
CA VAL A 175 0.32 -4.56 6.55
C VAL A 175 1.59 -3.86 6.05
N ALA A 176 1.91 -2.70 6.64
CA ALA A 176 3.18 -2.03 6.37
C ALA A 176 3.88 -1.66 7.67
N THR A 177 5.19 -1.87 7.72
CA THR A 177 6.00 -1.56 8.91
C THR A 177 6.37 -0.08 9.01
N ALA A 178 6.21 0.70 7.94
CA ALA A 178 6.66 2.09 7.85
C ALA A 178 8.14 2.29 8.26
N GLN A 179 8.95 1.27 8.00
CA GLN A 179 10.39 1.20 8.24
C GLN A 179 11.00 0.11 7.35
N SER A 180 12.33 0.09 7.22
CA SER A 180 13.05 -0.87 6.36
C SER A 180 12.98 -2.31 6.86
N ASP A 181 12.79 -2.54 8.16
CA ASP A 181 12.60 -3.88 8.71
C ASP A 181 11.15 -4.34 8.55
N LEU A 182 10.94 -5.41 7.78
CA LEU A 182 9.62 -5.96 7.48
C LEU A 182 9.18 -7.08 8.43
N ARG A 183 10.00 -7.47 9.39
CA ARG A 183 9.67 -8.59 10.28
C ARG A 183 8.51 -8.24 11.20
N ILE A 184 7.58 -9.18 11.29
CA ILE A 184 6.47 -9.16 12.23
C ILE A 184 6.38 -10.53 12.91
N PRO A 185 5.90 -10.62 14.16
CA PRO A 185 5.76 -11.89 14.86
C PRO A 185 4.55 -12.68 14.31
N HIS A 186 4.67 -13.23 13.11
CA HIS A 186 3.61 -14.01 12.47
C HIS A 186 4.21 -15.10 11.56
N ASP A 187 3.90 -16.37 11.85
CA ASP A 187 4.50 -17.54 11.19
C ASP A 187 4.20 -17.63 9.68
N SER A 188 3.05 -17.11 9.25
CA SER A 188 2.64 -17.09 7.84
C SER A 188 2.89 -15.73 7.18
N ALA A 189 3.87 -14.96 7.64
CA ALA A 189 4.23 -13.70 7.03
C ALA A 189 5.00 -13.92 5.72
N VAL A 190 4.64 -13.16 4.69
CA VAL A 190 5.37 -13.04 3.43
C VAL A 190 5.89 -11.61 3.31
N LEU A 191 7.21 -11.45 3.30
CA LEU A 191 7.86 -10.16 3.25
C LEU A 191 8.02 -9.70 1.79
N ILE A 192 7.57 -8.48 1.51
CA ILE A 192 7.62 -7.85 0.19
C ILE A 192 8.56 -6.64 0.25
N PRO A 193 9.87 -6.82 0.11
CA PRO A 193 10.82 -5.72 0.10
C PRO A 193 10.72 -4.91 -1.20
N ASP A 194 11.22 -3.67 -1.16
CA ASP A 194 11.43 -2.86 -2.35
C ASP A 194 12.37 -3.57 -3.34
N ASN A 195 12.14 -3.39 -4.64
CA ASN A 195 12.94 -3.98 -5.70
C ASN A 195 14.22 -3.16 -5.96
N GLU A 196 15.15 -3.22 -5.03
CA GLU A 196 16.42 -2.49 -5.10
C GLU A 196 17.65 -3.42 -5.05
N PRO A 197 17.89 -4.28 -6.06
CA PRO A 197 18.96 -5.30 -6.03
C PRO A 197 20.38 -4.74 -6.00
N ARG A 198 20.56 -3.42 -6.21
CA ARG A 198 21.84 -2.70 -6.10
C ARG A 198 21.99 -1.94 -4.80
N ASN A 199 20.93 -1.80 -4.01
CA ASN A 199 20.97 -1.12 -2.71
C ASN A 199 21.50 -2.08 -1.66
N ARG A 200 22.72 -1.82 -1.18
CA ARG A 200 23.43 -2.70 -0.25
C ARG A 200 22.64 -2.96 1.04
N GLU A 201 21.93 -1.95 1.55
CA GLU A 201 21.17 -2.11 2.79
C GLU A 201 19.92 -2.99 2.58
N VAL A 202 19.21 -2.81 1.48
CA VAL A 202 18.06 -3.66 1.11
C VAL A 202 18.53 -5.12 0.90
N VAL A 203 19.65 -5.31 0.18
CA VAL A 203 20.20 -6.65 -0.08
C VAL A 203 20.62 -7.35 1.22
N LYS A 204 21.29 -6.65 2.16
CA LYS A 204 21.61 -7.19 3.48
C LYS A 204 20.37 -7.57 4.27
N GLN A 205 19.35 -6.72 4.21
CA GLN A 205 18.11 -6.96 4.94
C GLN A 205 17.39 -8.19 4.42
N ILE A 206 17.29 -8.36 3.10
CA ILE A 206 16.68 -9.54 2.48
C ILE A 206 17.46 -10.80 2.82
N LYS A 207 18.81 -10.76 2.79
CA LYS A 207 19.66 -11.88 3.19
C LYS A 207 19.33 -12.34 4.61
N LYS A 208 19.22 -11.38 5.53
CA LYS A 208 18.85 -11.64 6.92
C LYS A 208 17.46 -12.28 7.04
N TYR A 209 16.47 -11.84 6.29
CA TYR A 209 15.14 -12.47 6.27
C TYR A 209 15.20 -13.93 5.83
N ILE A 210 16.02 -14.24 4.82
CA ILE A 210 16.20 -15.60 4.32
C ILE A 210 16.92 -16.47 5.37
N GLU A 211 17.95 -15.95 6.03
CA GLU A 211 18.68 -16.62 7.11
C GLU A 211 17.79 -16.93 8.33
N GLU A 212 16.81 -16.04 8.60
CA GLU A 212 15.80 -16.22 9.65
C GLU A 212 14.58 -17.02 9.17
N ASP A 213 14.66 -17.65 8.00
CA ASP A 213 13.62 -18.53 7.41
C ASP A 213 12.26 -17.86 7.15
N TYR A 214 12.25 -16.54 6.84
CA TYR A 214 11.05 -15.88 6.35
C TYR A 214 10.78 -16.22 4.88
N ALA A 215 9.50 -16.25 4.51
CA ALA A 215 9.09 -16.24 3.11
C ALA A 215 9.27 -14.81 2.54
N VAL A 216 10.02 -14.68 1.44
CA VAL A 216 10.39 -13.37 0.88
C VAL A 216 10.07 -13.32 -0.60
N VAL A 217 9.54 -12.22 -1.07
CA VAL A 217 9.36 -11.93 -2.50
C VAL A 217 10.69 -11.45 -3.08
N LEU A 218 11.16 -12.14 -4.10
CA LEU A 218 12.31 -11.72 -4.92
C LEU A 218 11.79 -11.36 -6.30
N TRP A 219 11.77 -10.09 -6.61
CA TRP A 219 11.15 -9.57 -7.83
C TRP A 219 11.87 -10.09 -9.09
N PRO A 220 11.16 -10.58 -10.11
CA PRO A 220 11.77 -11.09 -11.33
C PRO A 220 12.40 -9.95 -12.15
N GLU A 221 13.38 -10.29 -12.97
CA GLU A 221 14.19 -9.32 -13.70
C GLU A 221 13.38 -8.41 -14.64
N TYR A 222 12.21 -8.86 -15.10
CA TYR A 222 11.33 -8.06 -15.96
C TYR A 222 10.55 -6.97 -15.17
N VAL A 223 10.51 -7.02 -13.83
CA VAL A 223 9.98 -5.95 -12.98
C VAL A 223 11.10 -4.94 -12.73
N LYS A 224 10.93 -3.74 -13.28
CA LYS A 224 11.94 -2.66 -13.18
C LYS A 224 11.58 -1.61 -12.14
N GLU A 225 10.33 -1.54 -11.78
CA GLU A 225 9.80 -0.59 -10.82
C GLU A 225 10.31 -0.92 -9.41
N LYS A 226 10.53 0.14 -8.62
CA LYS A 226 11.09 0.04 -7.29
C LYS A 226 10.11 -0.56 -6.28
N ASP A 227 8.88 -0.07 -6.27
CA ASP A 227 7.85 -0.40 -5.28
C ASP A 227 6.51 -0.73 -5.94
N ILE A 228 5.56 -1.20 -5.15
CA ILE A 228 4.22 -1.60 -5.62
C ILE A 228 3.48 -0.42 -6.23
N ASN A 229 3.58 0.78 -5.65
CA ASN A 229 2.89 1.95 -6.18
C ASN A 229 3.46 2.36 -7.54
N ASP A 230 4.76 2.27 -7.73
CA ASP A 230 5.38 2.54 -9.02
C ASP A 230 4.99 1.49 -10.08
N MET A 231 4.85 0.21 -9.70
CA MET A 231 4.29 -0.84 -10.58
C MET A 231 2.86 -0.51 -11.03
N ILE A 232 2.02 -0.03 -10.11
CA ILE A 232 0.64 0.39 -10.39
C ILE A 232 0.62 1.61 -11.32
N LYS A 233 1.49 2.59 -11.10
CA LYS A 233 1.63 3.78 -11.96
C LYS A 233 2.10 3.40 -13.36
N ALA A 234 3.02 2.45 -13.47
CA ALA A 234 3.50 1.89 -14.73
C ALA A 234 2.44 1.06 -15.48
N GLY A 235 1.26 0.84 -14.89
CA GLY A 235 0.12 0.21 -15.56
C GLY A 235 -0.17 -1.23 -15.14
N LYS A 236 0.63 -1.82 -14.23
CA LYS A 236 0.30 -3.15 -13.68
C LYS A 236 -0.97 -3.09 -12.84
N THR A 237 -1.82 -4.08 -13.00
CA THR A 237 -3.01 -4.25 -12.17
C THR A 237 -2.67 -4.90 -10.83
N ARG A 238 -3.51 -4.70 -9.82
CA ARG A 238 -3.38 -5.38 -8.51
C ARG A 238 -3.32 -6.91 -8.67
N ARG A 239 -4.12 -7.47 -9.59
CA ARG A 239 -4.12 -8.91 -9.88
C ARG A 239 -2.77 -9.37 -10.44
N GLN A 240 -2.21 -8.66 -11.40
CA GLN A 240 -0.88 -8.99 -11.95
C GLN A 240 0.20 -8.91 -10.88
N ILE A 241 0.19 -7.88 -10.03
CA ILE A 241 1.14 -7.75 -8.92
C ILE A 241 0.97 -8.92 -7.94
N LYS A 242 -0.27 -9.29 -7.59
CA LYS A 242 -0.53 -10.44 -6.72
C LYS A 242 -0.01 -11.74 -7.32
N THR A 243 -0.21 -11.97 -8.63
CA THR A 243 0.32 -13.13 -9.34
C THR A 243 1.86 -13.15 -9.27
N ILE A 244 2.52 -12.01 -9.52
CA ILE A 244 3.98 -11.90 -9.42
C ILE A 244 4.46 -12.23 -8.00
N ILE A 245 3.81 -11.67 -6.98
CA ILE A 245 4.12 -11.95 -5.57
C ILE A 245 4.02 -13.44 -5.29
N ASP A 246 2.93 -14.11 -5.69
CA ASP A 246 2.71 -15.52 -5.42
C ASP A 246 3.72 -16.42 -6.14
N GLU A 247 4.06 -16.12 -7.40
CA GLU A 247 4.99 -16.88 -8.20
C GLU A 247 6.46 -16.69 -7.76
N HIS A 248 6.77 -15.53 -7.15
CA HIS A 248 8.14 -15.16 -6.77
C HIS A 248 8.34 -15.03 -5.25
N THR A 249 7.48 -15.68 -4.47
CA THR A 249 7.69 -15.88 -3.03
C THR A 249 8.52 -17.12 -2.80
N TYR A 250 9.63 -16.97 -2.10
CA TYR A 250 10.58 -18.07 -1.84
C TYR A 250 10.90 -18.17 -0.35
N LYS A 251 11.26 -19.37 0.10
CA LYS A 251 11.67 -19.67 1.49
C LYS A 251 12.81 -20.69 1.51
N GLY A 252 13.63 -20.67 2.56
CA GLY A 252 14.71 -21.63 2.80
C GLY A 252 15.75 -21.68 1.68
N VAL A 253 16.18 -22.89 1.27
CA VAL A 253 17.24 -23.11 0.25
C VAL A 253 16.87 -22.46 -1.08
N ARG A 254 15.59 -22.52 -1.49
CA ARG A 254 15.15 -21.91 -2.74
C ARG A 254 15.27 -20.38 -2.70
N ALA A 255 14.99 -19.78 -1.56
CA ALA A 255 15.16 -18.32 -1.39
C ALA A 255 16.65 -17.94 -1.54
N ASN A 256 17.58 -18.70 -0.97
CA ASN A 256 19.02 -18.45 -1.14
C ASN A 256 19.45 -18.52 -2.61
N LEU A 257 18.96 -19.53 -3.36
CA LEU A 257 19.29 -19.69 -4.78
C LEU A 257 18.76 -18.51 -5.61
N GLU A 258 17.49 -18.13 -5.44
CA GLU A 258 16.89 -17.04 -6.18
C GLU A 258 17.47 -15.68 -5.76
N PHE A 259 17.81 -15.51 -4.47
CA PHE A 259 18.50 -14.32 -3.97
C PHE A 259 19.85 -14.09 -4.65
N SER A 260 20.65 -15.14 -4.87
CA SER A 260 21.94 -15.03 -5.56
C SER A 260 21.81 -14.54 -7.01
N LYS A 261 20.67 -14.84 -7.67
CA LYS A 261 20.36 -14.33 -9.02
C LYS A 261 19.82 -12.90 -8.99
N TRP A 262 19.00 -12.58 -7.97
CA TRP A 262 18.35 -11.29 -7.82
C TRP A 262 19.32 -10.19 -7.40
N SER A 263 20.18 -10.46 -6.41
CA SER A 263 21.16 -9.50 -5.91
C SER A 263 22.17 -9.10 -6.99
N LYS A 264 22.40 -7.79 -7.12
CA LYS A 264 23.41 -7.21 -8.03
C LYS A 264 24.55 -6.55 -7.25
N THR A 265 24.68 -6.86 -5.95
CA THR A 265 25.78 -6.38 -5.08
C THR A 265 26.18 -7.47 -4.09
N ASN A 266 27.43 -7.49 -3.71
CA ASN A 266 27.97 -8.42 -2.72
C ASN A 266 27.72 -7.91 -1.29
N VAL A 267 27.19 -8.77 -0.41
CA VAL A 267 26.90 -8.51 1.01
C VAL A 267 27.27 -9.71 1.86
#